data_417804140ec165d5eeebe4cdb7c1ba9a
#
_entry.id   417804140ec165d5eeebe4cdb7c1ba9a
#
_cell.length_a   1.000
_cell.length_b   1.000
_cell.length_c   1.000
_cell.angle_alpha   90.00
_cell.angle_beta   90.00
_cell.angle_gamma   90.00
#
_symmetry.space_group_name_H-M   'P 1'
#
loop_
_entity.id
_entity.type
_entity.pdbx_description
1 polymer ?
#
loop_
_entity_poly.entity_id
_entity_poly.type
_entity_poly.pdbx_seq_one_letter_code
_entity_poly.pdbx_strand_id
1 'polypeptide(L)'
;MATKSVITKIRRKKMAEASHTTGKIAKITHIALGSGGVDANRKVIEPLPENVRLKHEVIRKPYTSSTKVSETSYEYVIKLEENELIGVEISEMALIDEDGDVAAFSNFLAKGKDETEVTF
;
A
#
# COMPACT_ATOMS: atom_id res chain seq x y z
N MET A 1 -8.53 -7.95 14.48
CA MET A 1 -8.21 -7.86 13.04
C MET A 1 -6.70 -7.94 12.84
N ALA A 2 -6.27 -8.82 11.98
CA ALA A 2 -4.85 -9.01 11.75
C ALA A 2 -4.40 -8.17 10.53
N THR A 3 -3.90 -6.98 10.80
CA THR A 3 -3.27 -6.16 9.78
C THR A 3 -1.79 -6.08 10.12
N LYS A 4 -0.94 -6.40 9.16
CA LYS A 4 0.51 -6.36 9.35
C LYS A 4 1.11 -5.40 8.34
N SER A 5 1.86 -4.42 8.82
CA SER A 5 2.41 -3.34 8.01
C SER A 5 3.90 -3.18 8.23
N VAL A 6 4.60 -2.68 7.22
CA VAL A 6 6.02 -2.39 7.31
C VAL A 6 6.40 -1.23 6.39
N ILE A 7 7.34 -0.40 6.84
CA ILE A 7 7.98 0.60 6.00
C ILE A 7 9.17 -0.09 5.33
N THR A 8 9.28 0.03 4.01
CA THR A 8 10.31 -0.68 3.25
C THR A 8 11.72 -0.18 3.56
N LYS A 9 12.69 -1.04 3.35
CA LYS A 9 14.09 -0.68 3.48
C LYS A 9 14.47 0.42 2.50
N ILE A 10 13.96 0.35 1.26
CA ILE A 10 14.25 1.37 0.24
C ILE A 10 13.72 2.75 0.67
N ARG A 11 12.54 2.80 1.31
CA ARG A 11 11.98 4.06 1.82
C ARG A 11 12.84 4.63 2.94
N ARG A 12 13.26 3.77 3.87
CA ARG A 12 14.14 4.18 4.97
C ARG A 12 15.48 4.68 4.46
N LYS A 13 16.01 4.06 3.41
CA LYS A 13 17.24 4.49 2.76
C LYS A 13 17.06 5.89 2.16
N LYS A 14 15.95 6.14 1.48
CA LYS A 14 15.63 7.46 0.91
C LYS A 14 15.51 8.51 2.01
N MET A 15 14.89 8.16 3.14
CA MET A 15 14.77 9.08 4.28
C MET A 15 16.14 9.43 4.85
N ALA A 16 17.04 8.46 4.98
CA ALA A 16 18.39 8.70 5.47
C ALA A 16 19.17 9.58 4.51
N GLU A 17 19.09 9.34 3.22
CA GLU A 17 19.74 10.16 2.21
C GLU A 17 19.19 11.58 2.20
N ALA A 18 17.88 11.73 2.32
CA ALA A 18 17.23 13.05 2.37
C ALA A 18 17.72 13.85 3.58
N SER A 19 17.86 13.19 4.73
CA SER A 19 18.36 13.84 5.95
C SER A 19 19.82 14.28 5.83
N HIS A 20 20.62 13.58 5.04
CA HIS A 20 22.05 13.81 4.99
C HIS A 20 22.49 14.69 3.80
N THR A 21 21.91 14.49 2.62
CA THR A 21 22.42 15.10 1.39
C THR A 21 21.41 15.94 0.62
N THR A 22 20.23 15.41 0.33
CA THR A 22 19.30 16.02 -0.62
C THR A 22 18.27 16.95 -0.01
N GLY A 23 17.93 16.74 1.25
CA GLY A 23 16.84 17.48 1.91
C GLY A 23 15.45 17.20 1.34
N LYS A 24 15.35 16.26 0.40
CA LYS A 24 14.08 15.91 -0.25
C LYS A 24 13.89 14.42 -0.33
N ILE A 25 12.65 13.98 -0.14
CA ILE A 25 12.26 12.60 -0.28
C ILE A 25 11.13 12.50 -1.31
N ALA A 26 11.12 11.44 -2.12
CA ALA A 26 10.07 11.19 -3.09
C ALA A 26 8.70 11.12 -2.38
N LYS A 27 7.73 11.88 -2.87
CA LYS A 27 6.39 11.90 -2.26
C LYS A 27 5.57 10.70 -2.71
N ILE A 28 4.59 10.32 -1.88
CA ILE A 28 3.65 9.26 -2.21
C ILE A 28 2.69 9.77 -3.29
N THR A 29 2.51 9.00 -4.36
CA THR A 29 1.66 9.38 -5.48
C THR A 29 0.57 8.37 -5.80
N HIS A 30 0.81 7.09 -5.56
CA HIS A 30 -0.11 6.02 -5.95
C HIS A 30 -0.31 5.02 -4.82
N ILE A 31 -1.39 4.25 -4.95
CA ILE A 31 -1.64 3.08 -4.11
C ILE A 31 -1.79 1.90 -5.05
N ALA A 32 -1.15 0.78 -4.72
CA ALA A 32 -1.32 -0.48 -5.41
C ALA A 32 -2.07 -1.45 -4.50
N LEU A 33 -2.95 -2.23 -5.06
CA LEU A 33 -3.71 -3.26 -4.35
C LEU A 33 -3.41 -4.61 -4.97
N GLY A 34 -3.47 -5.65 -4.16
CA GLY A 34 -3.20 -6.99 -4.62
C GLY A 34 -3.93 -8.07 -3.83
N SER A 35 -3.78 -9.30 -4.27
CA SER A 35 -4.44 -10.46 -3.68
C SER A 35 -3.49 -11.44 -3.00
N GLY A 36 -2.23 -11.08 -2.81
CA GLY A 36 -1.20 -11.95 -2.27
C GLY A 36 -0.84 -11.76 -0.80
N GLY A 37 -1.68 -11.06 -0.02
CA GLY A 37 -1.38 -10.74 1.38
C GLY A 37 -1.74 -11.82 2.39
N VAL A 38 -2.37 -12.91 1.96
CA VAL A 38 -2.72 -14.04 2.82
C VAL A 38 -2.17 -15.34 2.23
N ASP A 39 -1.94 -16.33 3.09
CA ASP A 39 -1.46 -17.65 2.67
C ASP A 39 -2.61 -18.59 2.30
N ALA A 40 -2.30 -19.84 1.98
CA ALA A 40 -3.30 -20.84 1.61
C ALA A 40 -4.31 -21.12 2.73
N ASN A 41 -3.97 -20.82 3.98
CA ASN A 41 -4.82 -20.99 5.14
C ASN A 41 -5.55 -19.70 5.50
N ARG A 42 -5.51 -18.69 4.63
CA ARG A 42 -6.12 -17.39 4.83
C ARG A 42 -5.55 -16.61 6.02
N LYS A 43 -4.32 -16.91 6.39
CA LYS A 43 -3.61 -16.15 7.44
C LYS A 43 -2.83 -15.00 6.80
N VAL A 44 -2.86 -13.84 7.44
CA VAL A 44 -2.15 -12.66 6.96
C VAL A 44 -0.65 -12.92 7.00
N ILE A 45 0.01 -12.70 5.87
CA ILE A 45 1.45 -12.84 5.74
C ILE A 45 2.12 -11.57 6.26
N GLU A 46 3.19 -11.70 7.03
CA GLU A 46 3.95 -10.55 7.49
C GLU A 46 4.81 -10.01 6.35
N PRO A 47 4.63 -8.74 5.95
CA PRO A 47 5.48 -8.15 4.92
C PRO A 47 6.87 -7.89 5.47
N LEU A 48 7.89 -8.02 4.63
CA LEU A 48 9.29 -7.81 5.02
C LEU A 48 9.81 -6.46 4.52
N PRO A 49 10.69 -5.79 5.27
CA PRO A 49 11.25 -4.50 4.83
C PRO A 49 12.00 -4.58 3.52
N GLU A 50 12.55 -5.74 3.19
CA GLU A 50 13.30 -5.98 1.95
C GLU A 50 12.41 -6.18 0.73
N ASN A 51 11.10 -6.35 0.91
CA ASN A 51 10.18 -6.52 -0.21
C ASN A 51 10.16 -5.27 -1.07
N VAL A 52 10.10 -5.46 -2.39
CA VAL A 52 10.13 -4.35 -3.35
C VAL A 52 8.85 -4.23 -4.17
N ARG A 53 7.92 -5.18 -4.03
CA ARG A 53 6.64 -5.17 -4.75
C ARG A 53 5.63 -6.08 -4.06
N LEU A 54 4.35 -5.87 -4.38
CA LEU A 54 3.29 -6.76 -3.92
C LEU A 54 3.49 -8.15 -4.52
N LYS A 55 3.00 -9.19 -3.82
CA LYS A 55 3.09 -10.56 -4.31
C LYS A 55 2.22 -10.78 -5.54
N HIS A 56 1.03 -10.16 -5.57
CA HIS A 56 0.12 -10.28 -6.70
C HIS A 56 -0.66 -8.98 -6.88
N GLU A 57 0.01 -8.00 -7.47
CA GLU A 57 -0.61 -6.69 -7.73
C GLU A 57 -1.70 -6.84 -8.78
N VAL A 58 -2.88 -6.30 -8.50
CA VAL A 58 -4.03 -6.34 -9.41
C VAL A 58 -4.44 -4.98 -9.93
N ILE A 59 -4.12 -3.91 -9.22
CA ILE A 59 -4.38 -2.54 -9.69
C ILE A 59 -3.39 -1.57 -9.04
N ARG A 60 -3.06 -0.52 -9.76
CA ARG A 60 -2.24 0.59 -9.26
C ARG A 60 -2.82 1.87 -9.82
N LYS A 61 -3.19 2.79 -8.96
CA LYS A 61 -3.78 4.06 -9.38
C LYS A 61 -3.43 5.17 -8.38
N PRO A 62 -3.55 6.44 -8.78
CA PRO A 62 -3.36 7.55 -7.84
C PRO A 62 -4.31 7.39 -6.66
N TYR A 63 -3.86 7.78 -5.46
CA TYR A 63 -4.75 7.73 -4.30
C TYR A 63 -5.90 8.75 -4.52
N THR A 64 -7.06 8.41 -3.96
CA THR A 64 -8.27 9.23 -4.12
C THR A 64 -8.18 10.50 -3.28
N SER A 65 -7.69 10.37 -2.05
CA SER A 65 -7.55 11.48 -1.13
C SER A 65 -6.45 11.22 -0.12
N SER A 66 -5.95 12.30 0.49
CA SER A 66 -5.02 12.20 1.61
C SER A 66 -5.43 13.21 2.67
N THR A 67 -5.22 12.85 3.93
CA THR A 67 -5.60 13.70 5.06
C THR A 67 -4.47 13.71 6.08
N LYS A 68 -4.14 14.88 6.59
CA LYS A 68 -3.19 15.02 7.69
C LYS A 68 -3.89 14.59 8.98
N VAL A 69 -3.42 13.49 9.57
CA VAL A 69 -3.98 12.96 10.81
C VAL A 69 -3.32 13.59 12.04
N SER A 70 -2.01 13.85 11.94
CA SER A 70 -1.24 14.51 13.00
C SER A 70 -0.01 15.15 12.37
N GLU A 71 0.83 15.80 13.17
CA GLU A 71 2.05 16.43 12.66
C GLU A 71 3.01 15.42 12.02
N THR A 72 2.90 14.14 12.37
CA THR A 72 3.79 13.09 11.88
C THR A 72 3.09 12.04 11.04
N SER A 73 1.79 12.17 10.80
CA SER A 73 1.00 11.13 10.12
C SER A 73 0.05 11.70 9.08
N TYR A 74 0.03 11.05 7.92
CA TYR A 74 -0.94 11.30 6.86
C TYR A 74 -1.64 10.01 6.52
N GLU A 75 -2.91 10.10 6.15
CA GLU A 75 -3.71 8.97 5.70
C GLU A 75 -3.95 9.09 4.20
N TYR A 76 -3.72 8.01 3.48
CA TYR A 76 -3.97 7.93 2.04
C TYR A 76 -5.11 6.96 1.80
N VAL A 77 -6.04 7.33 0.93
CA VAL A 77 -7.23 6.54 0.66
C VAL A 77 -7.34 6.25 -0.83
N ILE A 78 -7.63 5.01 -1.18
CA ILE A 78 -7.95 4.62 -2.54
C ILE A 78 -9.37 4.07 -2.56
N LYS A 79 -10.16 4.53 -3.53
CA LYS A 79 -11.53 4.12 -3.72
C LYS A 79 -11.65 3.31 -5.01
N LEU A 80 -12.18 2.11 -4.92
CA LEU A 80 -12.50 1.29 -6.08
C LEU A 80 -13.93 1.59 -6.50
N GLU A 81 -14.10 1.94 -7.77
CA GLU A 81 -15.41 2.22 -8.33
C GLU A 81 -16.23 0.93 -8.49
N GLU A 82 -17.53 1.07 -8.72
CA GLU A 82 -18.45 -0.06 -8.82
C GLU A 82 -17.99 -1.15 -9.79
N ASN A 83 -17.40 -0.75 -10.92
CA ASN A 83 -17.01 -1.67 -11.98
C ASN A 83 -15.55 -2.11 -11.92
N GLU A 84 -14.81 -1.72 -10.87
CA GLU A 84 -13.42 -2.12 -10.73
C GLU A 84 -13.27 -3.38 -9.87
N LEU A 85 -12.48 -4.35 -10.36
CA LEU A 85 -12.10 -5.56 -9.62
C LEU A 85 -13.26 -6.35 -8.99
N ILE A 86 -14.41 -6.39 -9.66
CA ILE A 86 -15.55 -7.20 -9.19
C ILE A 86 -15.12 -8.66 -9.05
N GLY A 87 -15.41 -9.26 -7.90
CA GLY A 87 -15.07 -10.65 -7.62
C GLY A 87 -13.64 -10.89 -7.18
N VAL A 88 -12.80 -9.85 -7.10
CA VAL A 88 -11.41 -9.98 -6.66
C VAL A 88 -11.32 -9.71 -5.17
N GLU A 89 -10.65 -10.59 -4.43
CA GLU A 89 -10.38 -10.40 -3.01
C GLU A 89 -9.06 -9.67 -2.83
N ILE A 90 -9.08 -8.53 -2.14
CA ILE A 90 -7.91 -7.71 -1.89
C ILE A 90 -7.38 -8.02 -0.49
N SER A 91 -6.09 -8.34 -0.38
CA SER A 91 -5.45 -8.67 0.89
C SER A 91 -4.10 -8.00 1.09
N GLU A 92 -3.63 -7.25 0.13
CA GLU A 92 -2.37 -6.50 0.26
C GLU A 92 -2.48 -5.13 -0.36
N MET A 93 -1.73 -4.18 0.18
CA MET A 93 -1.72 -2.80 -0.28
C MET A 93 -0.30 -2.25 -0.18
N ALA A 94 0.05 -1.36 -1.10
CA ALA A 94 1.35 -0.69 -1.08
C ALA A 94 1.18 0.79 -1.36
N LEU A 95 1.98 1.61 -0.67
CA LEU A 95 2.12 3.02 -0.99
C LEU A 95 3.28 3.16 -1.96
N ILE A 96 3.04 3.80 -3.10
CA ILE A 96 4.03 3.96 -4.16
C ILE A 96 4.45 5.42 -4.22
N ASP A 97 5.75 5.66 -4.29
CA ASP A 97 6.27 7.02 -4.40
C ASP A 97 6.41 7.46 -5.87
N GLU A 98 6.80 8.71 -6.07
CA GLU A 98 6.93 9.30 -7.41
C GLU A 98 8.02 8.65 -8.27
N ASP A 99 8.94 7.91 -7.66
CA ASP A 99 9.96 7.15 -8.39
C ASP A 99 9.48 5.76 -8.80
N GLY A 100 8.26 5.38 -8.40
CA GLY A 100 7.71 4.07 -8.66
C GLY A 100 8.10 3.00 -7.64
N ASP A 101 8.79 3.38 -6.58
CA ASP A 101 9.22 2.43 -5.53
C ASP A 101 8.15 2.30 -4.44
N VAL A 102 8.09 1.13 -3.80
CA VAL A 102 7.18 0.90 -2.70
C VAL A 102 7.74 1.49 -1.41
N ALA A 103 6.99 2.40 -0.82
CA ALA A 103 7.37 3.03 0.45
C ALA A 103 6.93 2.21 1.66
N ALA A 104 5.77 1.56 1.57
CA ALA A 104 5.21 0.78 2.66
C ALA A 104 4.29 -0.30 2.12
N PHE A 105 4.21 -1.41 2.86
CA PHE A 105 3.28 -2.51 2.58
C PHE A 105 2.32 -2.67 3.74
N SER A 106 1.10 -3.12 3.44
CA SER A 106 0.13 -3.54 4.43
C SER A 106 -0.59 -4.78 3.93
N ASN A 107 -0.54 -5.86 4.70
CA ASN A 107 -1.28 -7.09 4.42
C ASN A 107 -2.40 -7.22 5.43
N PHE A 108 -3.56 -7.70 5.00
CA PHE A 108 -4.75 -7.79 5.83
C PHE A 108 -5.63 -8.95 5.36
N LEU A 109 -6.64 -9.29 6.16
CA LEU A 109 -7.60 -10.32 5.78
C LEU A 109 -8.31 -9.91 4.49
N ALA A 110 -8.53 -10.86 3.61
CA ALA A 110 -9.08 -10.61 2.29
C ALA A 110 -10.43 -9.86 2.38
N LYS A 111 -10.55 -8.81 1.59
CA LYS A 111 -11.72 -7.97 1.49
C LYS A 111 -12.22 -8.02 0.05
N GLY A 112 -13.39 -8.60 -0.16
CA GLY A 112 -13.95 -8.77 -1.49
C GLY A 112 -14.48 -7.46 -2.07
N LYS A 113 -14.46 -7.37 -3.39
CA LYS A 113 -15.09 -6.29 -4.14
C LYS A 113 -16.26 -6.88 -4.92
N ASP A 114 -17.48 -6.45 -4.62
CA ASP A 114 -18.67 -6.84 -5.38
C ASP A 114 -19.06 -5.70 -6.34
N GLU A 115 -20.34 -5.56 -6.65
CA GLU A 115 -20.81 -4.53 -7.57
C GLU A 115 -20.84 -3.13 -6.96
N THR A 116 -20.52 -2.99 -5.66
CA THR A 116 -20.51 -1.69 -4.99
C THR A 116 -19.09 -1.13 -4.93
N GLU A 117 -18.98 0.18 -4.70
CA GLU A 117 -17.67 0.79 -4.51
C GLU A 117 -17.10 0.44 -3.13
N VAL A 118 -15.78 0.30 -3.05
CA VAL A 118 -15.08 -0.05 -1.82
C VAL A 118 -13.89 0.91 -1.62
N THR A 119 -13.69 1.33 -0.38
CA THR A 119 -12.60 2.22 0.00
C THR A 119 -11.55 1.46 0.82
N PHE A 120 -10.29 1.67 0.50
CA PHE A 120 -9.15 1.08 1.21
C PHE A 120 -8.25 2.16 1.80
#